data_b63d721924647cffecb83f6011a22701
#
_entry.id   b63d721924647cffecb83f6011a22701
#
_cell.length_a   1.000
_cell.length_b   1.000
_cell.length_c   1.000
_cell.angle_alpha   90.00
_cell.angle_beta   90.00
_cell.angle_gamma   90.00
#
_symmetry.space_group_name_H-M   'P 1'
#
loop_
_entity.id
_entity.type
_entity.pdbx_description
1 polymer ?
#
loop_
_entity_poly.entity_id
_entity_poly.type
_entity_poly.pdbx_seq_one_letter_code
_entity_poly.pdbx_strand_id
1 'polypeptide(L)'
;YGDHRDLHVRSRRQRQMCIRDRCLAVRTSIGMMDASTLGKIDVQGADAREFLSRVYTNAWMKLAPGSCRYGLMCNEKGMIIDDGVSTCIDDNHFIMTTTTGGAASVYSTLEMWLQTEWSELDVHLSSVTDQYSTVAVVGPNARHLMKLLCQDIDFERENFKFMQWRPGTVSGVNARIMRISFSGELAYEINIEANYGRYIWDQVLLAGKQWNITPYGTESMHVLRAEKGFIIVGQDTDGSMTPSDVNMDWILAKTKPFSYIGQRSFSISALNSNERLQLVGLLTKDQLVVLPEGSHIINNKGKSVGYVTSSYYSPILGRSIALAQLKSGLSQIGQIVLVKIVQEKRGLKEIPCEVSSSVFYDIEGEKVDGNE
;
A
#
# COMPACT_ATOMS: atom_id res chain seq x y z
N TYR A 1 9.70 -5.65 44.78
CA TYR A 1 9.55 -4.65 43.69
C TYR A 1 10.41 -5.14 42.51
N GLY A 2 9.83 -6.04 41.70
CA GLY A 2 10.43 -6.50 40.43
C GLY A 2 10.42 -5.37 39.41
N ASP A 3 11.53 -5.23 38.71
CA ASP A 3 11.85 -4.12 37.81
C ASP A 3 10.86 -4.04 36.65
N HIS A 4 9.98 -3.05 36.65
CA HIS A 4 9.02 -2.75 35.56
C HIS A 4 9.72 -2.62 34.19
N ARG A 5 11.02 -2.33 34.16
CA ARG A 5 11.85 -2.24 32.95
C ARG A 5 12.03 -3.60 32.26
N ASP A 6 12.18 -4.68 33.02
CA ASP A 6 12.34 -6.03 32.46
C ASP A 6 11.07 -6.53 31.76
N LEU A 7 9.90 -6.17 32.29
CA LEU A 7 8.61 -6.51 31.68
C LEU A 7 8.43 -5.81 30.33
N HIS A 8 8.81 -4.53 30.22
CA HIS A 8 8.77 -3.79 28.95
C HIS A 8 9.76 -4.31 27.91
N VAL A 9 10.96 -4.70 28.31
CA VAL A 9 11.96 -5.30 27.42
C VAL A 9 11.50 -6.68 26.93
N ARG A 10 10.94 -7.50 27.81
CA ARG A 10 10.37 -8.82 27.44
C ARG A 10 9.18 -8.66 26.48
N SER A 11 8.28 -7.71 26.74
CA SER A 11 7.13 -7.46 25.85
C SER A 11 7.53 -6.93 24.47
N ARG A 12 8.59 -6.11 24.38
CA ARG A 12 9.16 -5.67 23.10
C ARG A 12 9.79 -6.83 22.32
N ARG A 13 10.57 -7.69 22.98
CA ARG A 13 11.17 -8.88 22.35
C ARG A 13 10.11 -9.86 21.84
N GLN A 14 9.06 -10.12 22.63
CA GLN A 14 7.95 -10.95 22.20
C GLN A 14 7.21 -10.35 21.01
N ARG A 15 6.95 -9.05 21.00
CA ARG A 15 6.33 -8.35 19.85
C ARG A 15 7.17 -8.48 18.58
N GLN A 16 8.48 -8.24 18.66
CA GLN A 16 9.38 -8.38 17.51
C GLN A 16 9.43 -9.82 17.00
N MET A 17 9.42 -10.81 17.90
CA MET A 17 9.36 -12.23 17.52
C MET A 17 8.05 -12.56 16.81
N CYS A 18 6.93 -12.08 17.34
CA CYS A 18 5.61 -12.26 16.69
C CYS A 18 5.52 -11.58 15.32
N ILE A 19 6.07 -10.38 15.14
CA ILE A 19 6.11 -9.68 13.85
C ILE A 19 6.94 -10.49 12.85
N ARG A 20 8.13 -10.95 13.25
CA ARG A 20 9.00 -11.79 12.44
C ARG A 20 8.29 -13.04 11.93
N ASP A 21 7.68 -13.80 12.82
CA ASP A 21 7.02 -15.07 12.47
C ASP A 21 5.84 -14.83 11.51
N ARG A 22 5.08 -13.74 11.71
CA ARG A 22 3.98 -13.35 10.82
C ARG A 22 4.44 -12.92 9.44
N CYS A 23 5.51 -12.12 9.34
CA CYS A 23 6.10 -11.78 8.05
C CYS A 23 6.60 -13.02 7.32
N LEU A 24 7.26 -13.95 8.02
CA LEU A 24 7.71 -15.22 7.43
C LEU A 24 6.53 -16.07 6.96
N ALA A 25 5.43 -16.16 7.74
CA ALA A 25 4.23 -16.89 7.32
C ALA A 25 3.66 -16.34 6.02
N VAL A 26 3.57 -15.01 5.85
CA VAL A 26 3.14 -14.38 4.60
C VAL A 26 4.08 -14.73 3.45
N ARG A 27 5.40 -14.74 3.67
CA ARG A 27 6.40 -14.99 2.62
C ARG A 27 6.55 -16.47 2.24
N THR A 28 6.24 -17.40 3.16
CA THR A 28 6.54 -18.83 2.98
C THR A 28 5.32 -19.74 3.01
N SER A 29 4.16 -19.24 3.44
CA SER A 29 2.94 -20.04 3.55
C SER A 29 1.68 -19.20 3.28
N ILE A 30 0.91 -18.86 4.32
CA ILE A 30 -0.28 -18.01 4.24
C ILE A 30 -0.36 -17.11 5.47
N GLY A 31 -0.50 -15.80 5.24
CA GLY A 31 -0.99 -14.86 6.22
C GLY A 31 -2.43 -14.45 5.93
N MET A 32 -3.17 -14.02 6.95
CA MET A 32 -4.47 -13.38 6.78
C MET A 32 -4.57 -12.10 7.59
N MET A 33 -5.28 -11.13 7.06
CA MET A 33 -5.44 -9.81 7.69
C MET A 33 -6.86 -9.30 7.53
N ASP A 34 -7.36 -8.64 8.57
CA ASP A 34 -8.57 -7.82 8.48
C ASP A 34 -8.24 -6.48 7.84
N ALA A 35 -8.74 -6.26 6.64
CA ALA A 35 -8.61 -5.02 5.86
C ALA A 35 -9.94 -4.25 5.76
N SER A 36 -10.89 -4.51 6.65
CA SER A 36 -12.24 -3.93 6.62
C SER A 36 -12.25 -2.42 6.80
N THR A 37 -11.22 -1.84 7.44
CA THR A 37 -11.15 -0.40 7.75
C THR A 37 -10.77 0.47 6.55
N LEU A 38 -10.31 -0.09 5.42
CA LEU A 38 -10.10 0.68 4.20
C LEU A 38 -11.40 1.37 3.77
N GLY A 39 -11.32 2.64 3.41
CA GLY A 39 -12.48 3.35 2.86
C GLY A 39 -12.98 2.67 1.60
N LYS A 40 -14.29 2.60 1.43
CA LYS A 40 -14.95 2.03 0.25
C LYS A 40 -16.03 3.00 -0.21
N ILE A 41 -15.90 3.46 -1.46
CA ILE A 41 -16.83 4.39 -2.08
C ILE A 41 -17.39 3.72 -3.33
N ASP A 42 -18.70 3.62 -3.39
CA ASP A 42 -19.45 3.18 -4.55
C ASP A 42 -19.66 4.39 -5.48
N VAL A 43 -19.32 4.23 -6.76
CA VAL A 43 -19.38 5.28 -7.80
C VAL A 43 -20.19 4.74 -8.96
N GLN A 44 -21.38 5.29 -9.17
CA GLN A 44 -22.31 4.85 -10.22
C GLN A 44 -22.77 6.03 -11.06
N GLY A 45 -23.09 5.78 -12.33
CA GLY A 45 -23.65 6.75 -13.26
C GLY A 45 -23.03 6.68 -14.64
N ALA A 46 -23.70 7.24 -15.62
CA ALA A 46 -23.27 7.21 -17.02
C ALA A 46 -21.88 7.84 -17.21
N ASP A 47 -21.54 8.83 -16.37
CA ASP A 47 -20.28 9.57 -16.46
C ASP A 47 -19.24 9.14 -15.39
N ALA A 48 -19.45 8.00 -14.69
CA ALA A 48 -18.55 7.52 -13.66
C ALA A 48 -17.09 7.34 -14.15
N ARG A 49 -16.89 6.88 -15.39
CA ARG A 49 -15.58 6.73 -16.01
C ARG A 49 -14.87 8.06 -16.24
N GLU A 50 -15.62 9.05 -16.74
CA GLU A 50 -15.12 10.41 -16.94
C GLU A 50 -14.76 11.03 -15.61
N PHE A 51 -15.65 10.96 -14.62
CA PHE A 51 -15.41 11.47 -13.28
C PHE A 51 -14.12 10.90 -12.67
N LEU A 52 -13.96 9.58 -12.63
CA LEU A 52 -12.74 8.95 -12.13
C LEU A 52 -11.51 9.34 -12.96
N SER A 53 -11.67 9.57 -14.25
CA SER A 53 -10.57 10.05 -15.10
C SER A 53 -10.19 11.50 -14.82
N ARG A 54 -11.11 12.34 -14.34
CA ARG A 54 -10.83 13.73 -13.92
C ARG A 54 -10.20 13.79 -12.52
N VAL A 55 -10.53 12.84 -11.66
CA VAL A 55 -10.04 12.77 -10.27
C VAL A 55 -8.62 12.20 -10.21
N TYR A 56 -8.39 11.03 -10.81
CA TYR A 56 -7.12 10.31 -10.68
C TYR A 56 -6.08 10.72 -11.73
N THR A 57 -4.81 10.52 -11.41
CA THR A 57 -3.69 10.78 -12.33
C THR A 57 -3.66 9.84 -13.52
N ASN A 58 -4.14 8.62 -13.38
CA ASN A 58 -4.17 7.61 -14.44
C ASN A 58 -5.52 7.54 -15.18
N ALA A 59 -5.59 6.74 -16.26
CA ALA A 59 -6.74 6.71 -17.17
C ALA A 59 -7.72 5.59 -16.79
N TRP A 60 -9.02 5.92 -16.74
CA TRP A 60 -10.10 4.98 -16.42
C TRP A 60 -10.96 4.60 -17.62
N MET A 61 -10.96 5.40 -18.69
CA MET A 61 -11.86 5.26 -19.85
C MET A 61 -11.85 3.86 -20.49
N LYS A 62 -10.71 3.14 -20.40
CA LYS A 62 -10.53 1.80 -20.97
C LYS A 62 -10.40 0.69 -19.93
N LEU A 63 -10.73 0.97 -18.67
CA LEU A 63 -10.70 -0.08 -17.64
C LEU A 63 -11.89 -1.01 -17.84
N ALA A 64 -11.61 -2.25 -18.23
CA ALA A 64 -12.69 -3.22 -18.53
C ALA A 64 -13.39 -3.72 -17.26
N PRO A 65 -14.68 -4.05 -17.31
CA PRO A 65 -15.35 -4.80 -16.26
C PRO A 65 -14.55 -6.06 -15.86
N GLY A 66 -14.49 -6.37 -14.56
CA GLY A 66 -13.66 -7.44 -14.03
C GLY A 66 -12.21 -7.08 -13.76
N SER A 67 -11.81 -5.83 -14.04
CA SER A 67 -10.46 -5.32 -13.79
C SER A 67 -10.40 -4.35 -12.62
N CYS A 68 -9.24 -4.30 -11.96
CA CYS A 68 -8.90 -3.34 -10.92
C CYS A 68 -7.79 -2.41 -11.43
N ARG A 69 -7.67 -1.24 -10.81
CA ARG A 69 -6.58 -0.30 -11.06
C ARG A 69 -6.20 0.45 -9.81
N TYR A 70 -4.92 0.39 -9.46
CA TYR A 70 -4.35 1.27 -8.45
C TYR A 70 -4.27 2.69 -8.99
N GLY A 71 -4.65 3.67 -8.17
CA GLY A 71 -4.68 5.08 -8.53
C GLY A 71 -4.13 5.97 -7.44
N LEU A 72 -3.53 7.09 -7.86
CA LEU A 72 -3.13 8.19 -6.99
C LEU A 72 -4.08 9.38 -7.18
N MET A 73 -4.55 9.92 -6.07
CA MET A 73 -5.23 11.21 -6.02
C MET A 73 -4.24 12.31 -5.67
N CYS A 74 -4.26 13.39 -6.43
CA CYS A 74 -3.49 14.60 -6.16
C CYS A 74 -4.43 15.77 -5.90
N ASN A 75 -3.93 16.76 -5.16
CA ASN A 75 -4.58 18.07 -5.10
C ASN A 75 -4.23 18.91 -6.34
N GLU A 76 -4.77 20.13 -6.44
CA GLU A 76 -4.58 21.04 -7.57
C GLU A 76 -3.10 21.46 -7.76
N LYS A 77 -2.30 21.33 -6.70
CA LYS A 77 -0.84 21.61 -6.73
C LYS A 77 -0.02 20.41 -7.18
N GLY A 78 -0.68 19.27 -7.51
CA GLY A 78 -0.01 18.03 -7.93
C GLY A 78 0.58 17.21 -6.79
N MET A 79 0.24 17.53 -5.51
CA MET A 79 0.71 16.78 -4.36
C MET A 79 -0.21 15.61 -4.07
N ILE A 80 0.36 14.46 -3.74
CA ILE A 80 -0.38 13.24 -3.37
C ILE A 80 -1.18 13.50 -2.10
N ILE A 81 -2.49 13.17 -2.14
CA ILE A 81 -3.41 13.30 -1.01
C ILE A 81 -3.98 11.96 -0.55
N ASP A 82 -4.16 11.00 -1.45
CA ASP A 82 -4.60 9.63 -1.13
C ASP A 82 -4.27 8.67 -2.27
N ASP A 83 -4.40 7.38 -1.99
CA ASP A 83 -4.24 6.30 -2.95
C ASP A 83 -5.24 5.17 -2.68
N GLY A 84 -5.42 4.30 -3.66
CA GLY A 84 -6.29 3.15 -3.49
C GLY A 84 -6.49 2.36 -4.78
N VAL A 85 -7.29 1.31 -4.69
CA VAL A 85 -7.63 0.47 -5.84
C VAL A 85 -9.08 0.70 -6.22
N SER A 86 -9.31 1.06 -7.48
CA SER A 86 -10.67 1.11 -8.05
C SER A 86 -10.95 -0.16 -8.83
N THR A 87 -12.12 -0.72 -8.61
CA THR A 87 -12.63 -1.94 -9.21
C THR A 87 -13.74 -1.58 -10.18
N CYS A 88 -13.60 -1.95 -11.45
CA CYS A 88 -14.63 -1.78 -12.46
C CYS A 88 -15.63 -2.94 -12.36
N ILE A 89 -16.82 -2.68 -11.85
CA ILE A 89 -17.90 -3.66 -11.72
C ILE A 89 -18.58 -3.86 -13.07
N ASP A 90 -19.00 -2.77 -13.68
CA ASP A 90 -19.48 -2.70 -15.06
C ASP A 90 -19.10 -1.34 -15.70
N ASP A 91 -19.67 -1.02 -16.86
CA ASP A 91 -19.31 0.18 -17.59
C ASP A 91 -19.65 1.48 -16.85
N ASN A 92 -20.63 1.46 -15.98
CA ASN A 92 -21.16 2.62 -15.26
C ASN A 92 -21.06 2.46 -13.73
N HIS A 93 -20.35 1.43 -13.24
CA HIS A 93 -20.27 1.13 -11.82
C HIS A 93 -18.86 0.76 -11.39
N PHE A 94 -18.34 1.49 -10.41
CA PHE A 94 -17.03 1.27 -9.81
C PHE A 94 -17.13 1.25 -8.29
N ILE A 95 -16.23 0.49 -7.67
CA ILE A 95 -15.97 0.58 -6.24
C ILE A 95 -14.52 0.98 -6.08
N MET A 96 -14.29 2.10 -5.43
CA MET A 96 -12.94 2.58 -5.13
C MET A 96 -12.63 2.37 -3.64
N THR A 97 -11.41 1.99 -3.34
CA THR A 97 -10.88 1.99 -1.98
C THR A 97 -10.02 3.23 -1.74
N THR A 98 -9.88 3.62 -0.49
CA THR A 98 -9.04 4.72 -0.02
C THR A 98 -8.23 4.25 1.17
N THR A 99 -7.24 5.05 1.61
CA THR A 99 -6.64 4.82 2.92
C THR A 99 -7.71 4.90 4.02
N THR A 100 -7.50 4.17 5.12
CA THR A 100 -8.43 4.21 6.27
C THR A 100 -8.60 5.63 6.81
N GLY A 101 -7.50 6.35 6.98
CA GLY A 101 -7.52 7.73 7.50
C GLY A 101 -8.08 8.74 6.49
N GLY A 102 -7.98 8.46 5.20
CA GLY A 102 -8.45 9.32 4.11
C GLY A 102 -9.93 9.17 3.75
N ALA A 103 -10.60 8.11 4.22
CA ALA A 103 -11.93 7.72 3.73
C ALA A 103 -12.96 8.88 3.71
N ALA A 104 -13.10 9.60 4.82
CA ALA A 104 -14.05 10.70 4.93
C ALA A 104 -13.63 11.93 4.10
N SER A 105 -12.35 12.29 4.12
CA SER A 105 -11.84 13.45 3.39
C SER A 105 -11.88 13.23 1.88
N VAL A 106 -11.56 12.04 1.41
CA VAL A 106 -11.69 11.67 -0.01
C VAL A 106 -13.15 11.76 -0.44
N TYR A 107 -14.05 11.13 0.31
CA TYR A 107 -15.48 11.17 -0.01
C TYR A 107 -16.00 12.62 -0.11
N SER A 108 -15.73 13.46 0.90
CA SER A 108 -16.13 14.87 0.88
C SER A 108 -15.50 15.67 -0.27
N THR A 109 -14.26 15.36 -0.65
CA THR A 109 -13.57 16.01 -1.78
C THR A 109 -14.25 15.63 -3.10
N LEU A 110 -14.60 14.36 -3.28
CA LEU A 110 -15.32 13.89 -4.46
C LEU A 110 -16.70 14.53 -4.60
N GLU A 111 -17.47 14.60 -3.49
CA GLU A 111 -18.77 15.30 -3.46
C GLU A 111 -18.62 16.78 -3.80
N MET A 112 -17.61 17.46 -3.21
CA MET A 112 -17.35 18.86 -3.50
C MET A 112 -17.12 19.08 -5.00
N TRP A 113 -16.26 18.28 -5.65
CA TRP A 113 -15.98 18.41 -7.07
C TRP A 113 -17.22 18.18 -7.94
N LEU A 114 -18.05 17.19 -7.62
CA LEU A 114 -19.31 16.95 -8.32
C LEU A 114 -20.30 18.10 -8.16
N GLN A 115 -20.38 18.70 -6.97
CA GLN A 115 -21.37 19.76 -6.71
C GLN A 115 -20.93 21.13 -7.23
N THR A 116 -19.64 21.39 -7.36
CA THR A 116 -19.12 22.73 -7.69
C THR A 116 -18.57 22.84 -9.11
N GLU A 117 -17.78 21.85 -9.56
CA GLU A 117 -17.05 21.95 -10.82
C GLU A 117 -17.63 21.06 -11.94
N TRP A 118 -18.29 19.96 -11.56
CA TRP A 118 -18.77 18.95 -12.53
C TRP A 118 -20.21 18.56 -12.25
N SER A 119 -21.05 19.53 -11.93
CA SER A 119 -22.47 19.33 -11.62
C SER A 119 -23.30 18.79 -12.79
N GLU A 120 -22.75 18.85 -14.00
CA GLU A 120 -23.35 18.30 -15.21
C GLU A 120 -23.17 16.78 -15.36
N LEU A 121 -22.23 16.17 -14.62
CA LEU A 121 -21.97 14.73 -14.72
C LEU A 121 -23.05 13.91 -14.01
N ASP A 122 -23.54 12.89 -14.70
CA ASP A 122 -24.41 11.88 -14.11
C ASP A 122 -23.60 10.87 -13.29
N VAL A 123 -23.32 11.23 -12.03
CA VAL A 123 -22.55 10.42 -11.09
C VAL A 123 -23.15 10.45 -9.70
N HIS A 124 -23.31 9.28 -9.11
CA HIS A 124 -23.78 9.08 -7.73
C HIS A 124 -22.67 8.46 -6.89
N LEU A 125 -22.40 9.05 -5.74
CA LEU A 125 -21.42 8.58 -4.77
C LEU A 125 -22.11 8.07 -3.51
N SER A 126 -21.66 6.94 -2.99
CA SER A 126 -22.10 6.41 -1.69
C SER A 126 -20.92 5.84 -0.91
N SER A 127 -20.77 6.26 0.35
CA SER A 127 -19.82 5.60 1.25
C SER A 127 -20.42 4.25 1.66
N VAL A 128 -19.70 3.18 1.32
CA VAL A 128 -20.09 1.80 1.63
C VAL A 128 -19.07 1.11 2.55
N THR A 129 -18.22 1.91 3.22
CA THR A 129 -17.14 1.42 4.09
C THR A 129 -17.66 0.43 5.11
N ASP A 130 -18.71 0.78 5.84
CA ASP A 130 -19.26 -0.04 6.93
C ASP A 130 -20.17 -1.18 6.44
N GLN A 131 -20.48 -1.23 5.13
CA GLN A 131 -21.32 -2.26 4.55
C GLN A 131 -20.53 -3.54 4.21
N TYR A 132 -19.19 -3.43 4.12
CA TYR A 132 -18.34 -4.55 3.72
C TYR A 132 -17.23 -4.83 4.73
N SER A 133 -17.09 -6.11 5.08
CA SER A 133 -15.87 -6.65 5.68
C SER A 133 -14.93 -7.14 4.58
N THR A 134 -13.62 -6.97 4.81
CA THR A 134 -12.58 -7.41 3.87
C THR A 134 -11.58 -8.29 4.60
N VAL A 135 -11.42 -9.54 4.13
CA VAL A 135 -10.40 -10.47 4.60
C VAL A 135 -9.35 -10.63 3.52
N ALA A 136 -8.12 -10.22 3.80
CA ALA A 136 -6.98 -10.45 2.91
C ALA A 136 -6.33 -11.80 3.24
N VAL A 137 -6.14 -12.64 2.20
CA VAL A 137 -5.43 -13.93 2.25
C VAL A 137 -4.19 -13.80 1.39
N VAL A 138 -3.00 -13.94 1.99
CA VAL A 138 -1.74 -13.51 1.37
C VAL A 138 -0.66 -14.56 1.52
N GLY A 139 0.05 -14.89 0.46
CA GLY A 139 1.19 -15.80 0.48
C GLY A 139 1.15 -16.87 -0.62
N PRO A 140 2.24 -17.64 -0.79
CA PRO A 140 2.38 -18.58 -1.92
C PRO A 140 1.28 -19.65 -1.96
N ASN A 141 0.71 -20.05 -0.83
CA ASN A 141 -0.37 -21.04 -0.77
C ASN A 141 -1.79 -20.42 -0.80
N ALA A 142 -1.92 -19.10 -0.96
CA ALA A 142 -3.23 -18.42 -0.94
C ALA A 142 -4.18 -18.96 -2.02
N ARG A 143 -3.68 -19.28 -3.22
CA ARG A 143 -4.47 -19.88 -4.32
C ARG A 143 -5.09 -21.22 -3.93
N HIS A 144 -4.33 -22.10 -3.29
CA HIS A 144 -4.83 -23.40 -2.84
C HIS A 144 -5.94 -23.24 -1.80
N LEU A 145 -5.78 -22.31 -0.86
CA LEU A 145 -6.81 -22.02 0.14
C LEU A 145 -8.08 -21.48 -0.53
N MET A 146 -7.93 -20.54 -1.46
CA MET A 146 -9.09 -19.96 -2.15
C MET A 146 -9.88 -21.01 -2.96
N LYS A 147 -9.20 -21.95 -3.62
CA LYS A 147 -9.85 -23.07 -4.32
C LYS A 147 -10.69 -23.96 -3.38
N LEU A 148 -10.32 -24.10 -2.11
CA LEU A 148 -11.12 -24.85 -1.14
C LEU A 148 -12.35 -24.07 -0.68
N LEU A 149 -12.24 -22.75 -0.53
CA LEU A 149 -13.30 -21.90 0.03
C LEU A 149 -14.31 -21.44 -1.02
N CYS A 150 -13.94 -21.41 -2.29
CA CYS A 150 -14.72 -20.87 -3.40
C CYS A 150 -14.53 -21.76 -4.64
N GLN A 151 -15.58 -22.50 -5.00
CA GLN A 151 -15.51 -23.49 -6.08
C GLN A 151 -16.09 -23.00 -7.42
N ASP A 152 -16.71 -21.83 -7.41
CA ASP A 152 -17.36 -21.21 -8.58
C ASP A 152 -16.44 -20.23 -9.34
N ILE A 153 -15.18 -20.09 -8.89
CA ILE A 153 -14.15 -19.30 -9.56
C ILE A 153 -12.97 -20.19 -9.94
N ASP A 154 -12.51 -20.03 -11.16
CA ASP A 154 -11.23 -20.59 -11.60
C ASP A 154 -10.09 -19.67 -11.16
N PHE A 155 -9.31 -20.13 -10.16
CA PHE A 155 -8.16 -19.41 -9.59
C PHE A 155 -6.85 -19.67 -10.35
N GLU A 156 -6.86 -20.38 -11.48
CA GLU A 156 -5.65 -20.57 -12.25
C GLU A 156 -5.07 -19.22 -12.71
N ARG A 157 -3.74 -19.17 -12.86
CA ARG A 157 -3.02 -17.93 -13.14
C ARG A 157 -3.52 -17.23 -14.40
N GLU A 158 -3.81 -18.02 -15.43
CA GLU A 158 -4.25 -17.56 -16.75
C GLU A 158 -5.67 -16.98 -16.72
N ASN A 159 -6.52 -17.50 -15.84
CA ASN A 159 -7.95 -17.21 -15.81
C ASN A 159 -8.33 -16.13 -14.77
N PHE A 160 -7.51 -15.96 -13.72
CA PHE A 160 -7.67 -14.91 -12.74
C PHE A 160 -6.36 -14.15 -12.53
N LYS A 161 -6.10 -13.14 -13.34
CA LYS A 161 -4.84 -12.39 -13.36
C LYS A 161 -4.74 -11.37 -12.22
N PHE A 162 -3.52 -10.97 -11.89
CA PHE A 162 -3.26 -9.85 -10.99
C PHE A 162 -4.00 -8.58 -11.46
N MET A 163 -4.51 -7.79 -10.55
CA MET A 163 -5.36 -6.61 -10.79
C MET A 163 -6.69 -6.95 -11.51
N GLN A 164 -7.26 -8.11 -11.19
CA GLN A 164 -8.62 -8.47 -11.56
C GLN A 164 -9.47 -8.74 -10.31
N TRP A 165 -10.79 -8.76 -10.50
CA TRP A 165 -11.75 -9.22 -9.52
C TRP A 165 -12.75 -10.18 -10.15
N ARG A 166 -13.37 -11.01 -9.31
CA ARG A 166 -14.45 -11.93 -9.70
C ARG A 166 -15.53 -11.96 -8.63
N PRO A 167 -16.82 -12.03 -9.02
CA PRO A 167 -17.88 -12.42 -8.10
C PRO A 167 -17.76 -13.92 -7.83
N GLY A 168 -18.05 -14.35 -6.62
CA GLY A 168 -18.06 -15.76 -6.27
C GLY A 168 -18.68 -16.01 -4.91
N THR A 169 -18.70 -17.27 -4.50
CA THR A 169 -19.30 -17.74 -3.24
C THR A 169 -18.22 -18.33 -2.36
N VAL A 170 -17.86 -17.63 -1.29
CA VAL A 170 -16.86 -18.09 -0.31
C VAL A 170 -17.56 -18.73 0.87
N SER A 171 -17.38 -20.03 1.07
CA SER A 171 -18.04 -20.80 2.15
C SER A 171 -19.55 -20.53 2.24
N GLY A 172 -20.24 -20.41 1.10
CA GLY A 172 -21.68 -20.17 1.02
C GLY A 172 -22.11 -18.70 1.11
N VAL A 173 -21.18 -17.75 1.18
CA VAL A 173 -21.47 -16.31 1.24
C VAL A 173 -21.04 -15.64 -0.07
N ASN A 174 -21.91 -14.82 -0.65
CA ASN A 174 -21.57 -14.03 -1.83
C ASN A 174 -20.44 -13.06 -1.52
N ALA A 175 -19.44 -13.03 -2.39
CA ALA A 175 -18.25 -12.23 -2.22
C ALA A 175 -17.78 -11.58 -3.52
N ARG A 176 -17.11 -10.46 -3.42
CA ARG A 176 -16.23 -9.92 -4.46
C ARG A 176 -14.79 -10.24 -4.08
N ILE A 177 -14.11 -11.01 -4.91
CA ILE A 177 -12.74 -11.44 -4.67
C ILE A 177 -11.85 -10.64 -5.61
N MET A 178 -10.93 -9.87 -5.04
CA MET A 178 -9.96 -9.05 -5.77
C MET A 178 -8.58 -9.71 -5.68
N ARG A 179 -7.91 -9.89 -6.82
CA ARG A 179 -6.51 -10.35 -6.85
C ARG A 179 -5.58 -9.14 -6.85
N ILE A 180 -5.37 -8.57 -5.68
CA ILE A 180 -4.53 -7.38 -5.43
C ILE A 180 -3.61 -7.65 -4.25
N SER A 181 -2.48 -6.94 -4.15
CA SER A 181 -1.48 -7.20 -3.13
C SER A 181 -0.83 -5.92 -2.62
N PHE A 182 -0.72 -5.79 -1.31
CA PHE A 182 0.05 -4.74 -0.64
C PHE A 182 1.37 -5.26 -0.02
N SER A 183 1.65 -6.55 -0.15
CA SER A 183 2.90 -7.19 0.31
C SER A 183 3.82 -7.60 -0.83
N GLY A 184 3.30 -7.60 -2.07
CA GLY A 184 3.99 -8.14 -3.25
C GLY A 184 3.93 -9.67 -3.37
N GLU A 185 3.29 -10.38 -2.41
CA GLU A 185 2.98 -11.81 -2.57
C GLU A 185 1.66 -12.01 -3.30
N LEU A 186 1.40 -13.22 -3.78
CA LEU A 186 0.08 -13.64 -4.23
C LEU A 186 -0.94 -13.34 -3.13
N ALA A 187 -1.97 -12.58 -3.47
CA ALA A 187 -2.97 -12.17 -2.49
C ALA A 187 -4.37 -12.07 -3.10
N TYR A 188 -5.35 -12.34 -2.25
CA TYR A 188 -6.77 -12.18 -2.54
C TYR A 188 -7.43 -11.40 -1.42
N GLU A 189 -8.19 -10.37 -1.77
CA GLU A 189 -9.08 -9.67 -0.85
C GLU A 189 -10.51 -10.15 -1.05
N ILE A 190 -11.08 -10.75 -0.01
CA ILE A 190 -12.44 -11.27 0.03
C ILE A 190 -13.32 -10.18 0.63
N ASN A 191 -14.11 -9.50 -0.21
CA ASN A 191 -15.05 -8.47 0.20
C ASN A 191 -16.46 -9.06 0.29
N ILE A 192 -17.02 -9.05 1.49
CA ILE A 192 -18.33 -9.62 1.82
C ILE A 192 -19.17 -8.59 2.58
N GLU A 193 -20.49 -8.79 2.62
CA GLU A 193 -21.34 -8.00 3.52
C GLU A 193 -20.85 -8.09 4.96
N ALA A 194 -20.85 -6.97 5.67
CA ALA A 194 -20.19 -6.80 6.97
C ALA A 194 -20.66 -7.81 8.02
N ASN A 195 -21.95 -8.18 8.01
CA ASN A 195 -22.54 -9.16 8.93
C ASN A 195 -21.95 -10.57 8.83
N TYR A 196 -21.32 -10.93 7.69
CA TYR A 196 -20.64 -12.21 7.50
C TYR A 196 -19.14 -12.17 7.83
N GLY A 197 -18.58 -11.01 8.19
CA GLY A 197 -17.15 -10.83 8.40
C GLY A 197 -16.54 -11.84 9.36
N ARG A 198 -17.17 -12.02 10.55
CA ARG A 198 -16.70 -13.00 11.55
C ARG A 198 -16.80 -14.45 11.04
N TYR A 199 -17.89 -14.79 10.36
CA TYR A 199 -18.07 -16.14 9.83
C TYR A 199 -16.97 -16.47 8.80
N ILE A 200 -16.74 -15.59 7.82
CA ILE A 200 -15.71 -15.81 6.78
C ILE A 200 -14.31 -15.84 7.39
N TRP A 201 -14.01 -14.97 8.36
CA TRP A 201 -12.76 -15.02 9.09
C TRP A 201 -12.49 -16.40 9.70
N ASP A 202 -13.49 -16.96 10.41
CA ASP A 202 -13.38 -18.27 11.05
C ASP A 202 -13.28 -19.41 10.02
N GLN A 203 -13.99 -19.34 8.87
CA GLN A 203 -13.88 -20.31 7.77
C GLN A 203 -12.49 -20.29 7.12
N VAL A 204 -11.94 -19.11 6.86
CA VAL A 204 -10.58 -18.97 6.31
C VAL A 204 -9.54 -19.54 7.26
N LEU A 205 -9.64 -19.25 8.56
CA LEU A 205 -8.76 -19.83 9.58
C LEU A 205 -8.86 -21.35 9.62
N LEU A 206 -10.08 -21.88 9.60
CA LEU A 206 -10.32 -23.33 9.67
C LEU A 206 -9.71 -24.04 8.45
N ALA A 207 -10.01 -23.59 7.25
CA ALA A 207 -9.51 -24.17 6.01
C ALA A 207 -7.99 -24.03 5.85
N GLY A 208 -7.43 -22.91 6.34
CA GLY A 208 -5.98 -22.62 6.25
C GLY A 208 -5.11 -23.39 7.26
N LYS A 209 -5.67 -24.14 8.20
CA LYS A 209 -4.91 -24.87 9.24
C LYS A 209 -3.83 -25.77 8.67
N GLN A 210 -4.08 -26.45 7.56
CA GLN A 210 -3.12 -27.36 6.93
C GLN A 210 -1.85 -26.64 6.43
N TRP A 211 -1.92 -25.32 6.20
CA TRP A 211 -0.77 -24.47 5.82
C TRP A 211 -0.30 -23.59 6.98
N ASN A 212 -0.74 -23.86 8.23
CA ASN A 212 -0.41 -23.03 9.39
C ASN A 212 -0.73 -21.54 9.17
N ILE A 213 -1.91 -21.25 8.57
CA ILE A 213 -2.35 -19.88 8.31
C ILE A 213 -2.19 -19.01 9.56
N THR A 214 -1.57 -17.86 9.40
CA THR A 214 -1.20 -16.99 10.51
C THR A 214 -1.87 -15.62 10.37
N PRO A 215 -2.74 -15.20 11.30
CA PRO A 215 -3.23 -13.83 11.35
C PRO A 215 -2.10 -12.84 11.59
N TYR A 216 -2.03 -11.78 10.79
CA TYR A 216 -1.07 -10.70 10.96
C TYR A 216 -1.77 -9.34 11.02
N GLY A 217 -1.16 -8.37 11.66
CA GLY A 217 -1.67 -7.03 11.83
C GLY A 217 -0.82 -5.98 11.12
N THR A 218 -1.14 -4.72 11.36
CA THR A 218 -0.54 -3.54 10.72
C THR A 218 0.98 -3.48 10.85
N GLU A 219 1.56 -3.85 11.99
CA GLU A 219 3.02 -3.86 12.17
C GLU A 219 3.74 -4.79 11.18
N SER A 220 3.19 -5.99 10.96
CA SER A 220 3.75 -6.93 9.96
C SER A 220 3.48 -6.45 8.54
N MET A 221 2.30 -5.87 8.29
CA MET A 221 1.98 -5.25 7.00
C MET A 221 2.97 -4.12 6.66
N HIS A 222 3.34 -3.28 7.63
CA HIS A 222 4.30 -2.20 7.43
C HIS A 222 5.69 -2.73 7.00
N VAL A 223 6.14 -3.84 7.58
CA VAL A 223 7.38 -4.50 7.13
C VAL A 223 7.24 -5.01 5.70
N LEU A 224 6.19 -5.78 5.42
CA LEU A 224 5.97 -6.44 4.14
C LEU A 224 5.84 -5.44 2.98
N ARG A 225 5.08 -4.35 3.16
CA ARG A 225 4.94 -3.32 2.13
C ARG A 225 6.24 -2.55 1.91
N ALA A 226 7.01 -2.26 2.99
CA ALA A 226 8.28 -1.55 2.88
C ALA A 226 9.34 -2.39 2.15
N GLU A 227 9.34 -3.71 2.29
CA GLU A 227 10.18 -4.63 1.51
C GLU A 227 9.96 -4.47 0.00
N LYS A 228 8.74 -4.14 -0.43
CA LYS A 228 8.35 -3.88 -1.82
C LYS A 228 8.48 -2.40 -2.24
N GLY A 229 8.84 -1.53 -1.32
CA GLY A 229 8.88 -0.09 -1.59
C GLY A 229 7.50 0.55 -1.79
N PHE A 230 6.42 -0.11 -1.40
CA PHE A 230 5.07 0.45 -1.47
C PHE A 230 4.92 1.54 -0.41
N ILE A 231 4.44 2.70 -0.83
CA ILE A 231 4.24 3.85 0.06
C ILE A 231 3.00 3.70 0.93
N ILE A 232 3.02 4.39 2.07
CA ILE A 232 1.82 4.73 2.84
C ILE A 232 1.66 6.24 2.76
N VAL A 233 0.54 6.71 2.21
CA VAL A 233 0.20 8.13 2.17
C VAL A 233 0.04 8.65 3.61
N GLY A 234 0.70 9.77 3.89
CA GLY A 234 0.77 10.34 5.24
C GLY A 234 1.93 9.84 6.11
N GLN A 235 2.66 8.77 5.68
CA GLN A 235 3.89 8.31 6.33
C GLN A 235 5.11 8.53 5.41
N ASP A 236 5.08 8.02 4.17
CA ASP A 236 6.14 8.21 3.19
C ASP A 236 5.93 9.48 2.35
N THR A 237 4.76 10.10 2.45
CA THR A 237 4.42 11.41 1.89
C THR A 237 3.94 12.34 3.01
N ASP A 238 4.21 13.63 2.85
CA ASP A 238 3.88 14.67 3.85
C ASP A 238 3.00 15.80 3.29
N GLY A 239 2.35 15.56 2.13
CA GLY A 239 1.54 16.56 1.44
C GLY A 239 2.35 17.52 0.55
N SER A 240 3.68 17.35 0.45
CA SER A 240 4.55 18.10 -0.45
C SER A 240 5.16 17.24 -1.57
N MET A 241 4.81 15.94 -1.62
CA MET A 241 5.35 14.98 -2.58
C MET A 241 4.45 14.85 -3.80
N THR A 242 5.07 14.92 -4.98
CA THR A 242 4.45 14.58 -6.26
C THR A 242 4.60 13.08 -6.55
N PRO A 243 3.87 12.51 -7.51
CA PRO A 243 4.10 11.13 -7.94
C PRO A 243 5.55 10.84 -8.36
N SER A 244 6.24 11.81 -9.00
CA SER A 244 7.65 11.70 -9.39
C SER A 244 8.58 11.58 -8.19
N ASP A 245 8.30 12.30 -7.11
CA ASP A 245 9.11 12.26 -5.88
C ASP A 245 9.10 10.88 -5.20
N VAL A 246 8.09 10.06 -5.49
CA VAL A 246 7.94 8.69 -4.94
C VAL A 246 8.10 7.59 -5.98
N ASN A 247 8.78 7.90 -7.10
CA ASN A 247 9.08 6.96 -8.20
C ASN A 247 7.82 6.41 -8.91
N MET A 248 6.75 7.19 -8.97
CA MET A 248 5.46 6.78 -9.55
C MET A 248 5.10 7.53 -10.84
N ASP A 249 6.06 8.00 -11.63
CA ASP A 249 5.81 8.64 -12.94
C ASP A 249 5.01 7.75 -13.89
N TRP A 250 5.16 6.44 -13.75
CA TRP A 250 4.45 5.44 -14.55
C TRP A 250 2.92 5.49 -14.40
N ILE A 251 2.40 6.07 -13.30
CA ILE A 251 0.96 6.18 -13.04
C ILE A 251 0.33 7.41 -13.71
N LEU A 252 1.16 8.38 -14.11
CA LEU A 252 0.71 9.59 -14.78
C LEU A 252 0.28 9.28 -16.21
N ALA A 253 -0.98 9.44 -16.52
CA ALA A 253 -1.46 9.22 -17.89
C ALA A 253 -0.92 10.30 -18.83
N LYS A 254 -0.16 9.89 -19.86
CA LYS A 254 0.39 10.78 -20.87
C LYS A 254 -0.69 11.37 -21.77
N THR A 255 -1.75 10.63 -22.02
CA THR A 255 -2.87 11.06 -22.86
C THR A 255 -4.19 10.69 -22.21
N LYS A 256 -5.03 11.69 -22.02
CA LYS A 256 -6.41 11.56 -21.52
C LYS A 256 -7.33 12.45 -22.33
N PRO A 257 -8.61 12.07 -22.53
CA PRO A 257 -9.57 12.97 -23.17
C PRO A 257 -9.94 14.16 -22.28
N PHE A 258 -9.74 14.04 -20.96
CA PHE A 258 -10.06 15.06 -19.96
C PHE A 258 -8.81 15.45 -19.17
N SER A 259 -8.73 16.72 -18.78
CA SER A 259 -7.77 17.14 -17.77
C SER A 259 -8.12 16.54 -16.40
N TYR A 260 -7.13 16.28 -15.57
CA TYR A 260 -7.31 15.75 -14.23
C TYR A 260 -6.72 16.69 -13.18
N ILE A 261 -7.17 16.53 -11.94
CA ILE A 261 -6.74 17.36 -10.81
C ILE A 261 -5.22 17.28 -10.67
N GLY A 262 -4.56 18.44 -10.56
CA GLY A 262 -3.11 18.53 -10.41
C GLY A 262 -2.31 18.44 -11.72
N GLN A 263 -2.89 18.09 -12.87
CA GLN A 263 -2.18 17.89 -14.14
C GLN A 263 -1.32 19.10 -14.56
N ARG A 264 -1.85 20.31 -14.42
CA ARG A 264 -1.13 21.54 -14.78
C ARG A 264 0.15 21.74 -13.97
N SER A 265 0.12 21.31 -12.72
CA SER A 265 1.27 21.45 -11.80
C SER A 265 2.46 20.61 -12.24
N PHE A 266 2.24 19.48 -12.91
CA PHE A 266 3.32 18.63 -13.42
C PHE A 266 4.10 19.25 -14.60
N SER A 267 3.66 20.39 -15.16
CA SER A 267 4.43 21.17 -16.13
C SER A 267 5.34 22.24 -15.49
N ILE A 268 5.24 22.43 -14.18
CA ILE A 268 6.05 23.41 -13.44
C ILE A 268 7.47 22.88 -13.26
N SER A 269 8.47 23.59 -13.77
CA SER A 269 9.88 23.14 -13.73
C SER A 269 10.40 22.87 -12.32
N ALA A 270 9.96 23.63 -11.31
CA ALA A 270 10.32 23.41 -9.91
C ALA A 270 9.82 22.07 -9.35
N LEU A 271 8.67 21.56 -9.83
CA LEU A 271 8.14 20.27 -9.43
C LEU A 271 8.78 19.10 -10.19
N ASN A 272 9.40 19.35 -11.32
CA ASN A 272 10.12 18.37 -12.13
C ASN A 272 11.64 18.42 -11.88
N SER A 273 12.08 19.18 -10.88
CA SER A 273 13.52 19.30 -10.57
C SER A 273 14.06 18.04 -9.92
N ASN A 274 15.18 17.53 -10.42
CA ASN A 274 15.91 16.43 -9.80
C ASN A 274 16.53 16.81 -8.43
N GLU A 275 16.47 18.08 -8.03
CA GLU A 275 16.91 18.54 -6.72
C GLU A 275 15.86 18.38 -5.60
N ARG A 276 14.67 17.91 -5.94
CA ARG A 276 13.62 17.63 -4.96
C ARG A 276 14.00 16.45 -4.05
N LEU A 277 13.25 16.30 -2.97
CA LEU A 277 13.28 15.07 -2.18
C LEU A 277 12.73 13.93 -3.05
N GLN A 278 13.41 12.79 -3.02
CA GLN A 278 13.07 11.62 -3.82
C GLN A 278 13.10 10.40 -2.92
N LEU A 279 12.11 9.50 -3.08
CA LEU A 279 12.01 8.26 -2.32
C LEU A 279 13.15 7.31 -2.71
N VAL A 280 13.92 6.91 -1.72
CA VAL A 280 15.02 5.95 -1.84
C VAL A 280 14.98 4.90 -0.73
N GLY A 281 15.67 3.81 -0.93
CA GLY A 281 15.99 2.85 0.11
C GLY A 281 17.26 3.25 0.86
N LEU A 282 17.34 2.88 2.14
CA LEU A 282 18.56 2.97 2.94
C LEU A 282 18.89 1.61 3.56
N LEU A 283 20.12 1.19 3.43
CA LEU A 283 20.66 -0.03 4.01
C LEU A 283 21.75 0.32 5.03
N THR A 284 21.48 0.09 6.32
CA THR A 284 22.46 0.33 7.39
C THR A 284 23.65 -0.62 7.27
N LYS A 285 24.89 -0.14 7.53
CA LYS A 285 26.07 -1.00 7.54
C LYS A 285 25.97 -2.09 8.60
N ASP A 286 25.54 -1.75 9.81
CA ASP A 286 25.16 -2.73 10.83
C ASP A 286 23.72 -3.17 10.56
N GLN A 287 23.58 -4.38 10.02
CA GLN A 287 22.32 -4.94 9.53
C GLN A 287 21.22 -5.06 10.60
N LEU A 288 21.57 -4.97 11.88
CA LEU A 288 20.62 -5.06 12.99
C LEU A 288 20.08 -3.69 13.45
N VAL A 289 20.69 -2.60 12.98
CA VAL A 289 20.29 -1.24 13.40
C VAL A 289 19.08 -0.78 12.60
N VAL A 290 17.91 -0.76 13.25
CA VAL A 290 16.70 -0.13 12.73
C VAL A 290 16.78 1.38 13.02
N LEU A 291 16.64 2.20 12.00
CA LEU A 291 16.65 3.66 12.13
C LEU A 291 15.33 4.15 12.75
N PRO A 292 15.34 5.09 13.69
CA PRO A 292 14.10 5.74 14.09
C PRO A 292 13.48 6.53 12.92
N GLU A 293 12.18 6.40 12.72
CA GLU A 293 11.42 7.22 11.77
C GLU A 293 11.57 8.70 12.12
N GLY A 294 11.60 9.57 11.11
CA GLY A 294 11.89 11.01 11.28
C GLY A 294 13.37 11.34 11.47
N SER A 295 14.29 10.35 11.53
CA SER A 295 15.73 10.62 11.63
C SER A 295 16.24 11.35 10.40
N HIS A 296 17.04 12.41 10.61
CA HIS A 296 17.55 13.23 9.52
C HIS A 296 18.76 12.60 8.82
N ILE A 297 18.75 12.64 7.51
CA ILE A 297 19.92 12.38 6.67
C ILE A 297 20.70 13.68 6.57
N ILE A 298 22.00 13.66 6.87
CA ILE A 298 22.85 14.86 6.91
C ILE A 298 23.94 14.81 5.85
N ASN A 299 24.27 16.00 5.32
CA ASN A 299 25.44 16.17 4.46
C ASN A 299 26.71 16.38 5.29
N ASN A 300 27.89 16.52 4.61
CA ASN A 300 29.20 16.73 5.23
C ASN A 300 29.32 18.01 6.09
N LYS A 301 28.34 18.93 5.96
CA LYS A 301 28.26 20.17 6.77
C LYS A 301 27.28 20.02 7.94
N GLY A 302 26.77 18.81 8.18
CA GLY A 302 25.78 18.54 9.23
C GLY A 302 24.38 19.08 8.95
N LYS A 303 24.10 19.59 7.74
CA LYS A 303 22.78 20.09 7.35
C LYS A 303 21.90 18.93 6.89
N SER A 304 20.63 18.92 7.32
CA SER A 304 19.64 17.96 6.85
C SER A 304 19.42 18.10 5.33
N VAL A 305 19.44 16.97 4.64
CA VAL A 305 19.17 16.82 3.21
C VAL A 305 18.07 15.80 2.93
N GLY A 306 17.46 15.24 3.99
CA GLY A 306 16.40 14.27 3.89
C GLY A 306 16.05 13.69 5.25
N TYR A 307 15.12 12.73 5.26
CA TYR A 307 14.70 12.07 6.48
C TYR A 307 14.15 10.66 6.20
N VAL A 308 14.24 9.80 7.21
CA VAL A 308 13.71 8.44 7.20
C VAL A 308 12.19 8.49 7.37
N THR A 309 11.44 7.85 6.49
CA THR A 309 9.97 7.79 6.56
C THR A 309 9.48 6.50 7.16
N SER A 310 10.13 5.38 6.83
CA SER A 310 9.77 4.05 7.30
C SER A 310 11.03 3.23 7.55
N SER A 311 11.11 2.50 8.66
CA SER A 311 12.28 1.67 8.93
C SER A 311 11.94 0.44 9.76
N TYR A 312 12.35 -0.73 9.28
CA TYR A 312 12.01 -2.02 9.87
C TYR A 312 13.17 -3.02 9.74
N TYR A 313 13.18 -4.01 10.62
CA TYR A 313 13.97 -5.23 10.39
C TYR A 313 13.17 -6.18 9.51
N SER A 314 13.69 -6.52 8.33
CA SER A 314 13.11 -7.49 7.43
C SER A 314 13.56 -8.91 7.77
N PRO A 315 12.65 -9.81 8.19
CA PRO A 315 13.01 -11.18 8.51
C PRO A 315 13.43 -11.99 7.31
N ILE A 316 12.87 -11.72 6.13
CA ILE A 316 13.19 -12.46 4.90
C ILE A 316 14.56 -12.05 4.33
N LEU A 317 14.92 -10.78 4.48
CA LEU A 317 16.22 -10.26 4.05
C LEU A 317 17.31 -10.45 5.11
N GLY A 318 16.94 -10.74 6.37
CA GLY A 318 17.86 -10.90 7.48
C GLY A 318 18.55 -9.59 7.91
N ARG A 319 17.99 -8.42 7.54
CA ARG A 319 18.61 -7.12 7.81
C ARG A 319 17.58 -6.00 7.99
N SER A 320 18.05 -4.88 8.52
CA SER A 320 17.28 -3.63 8.54
C SER A 320 17.22 -3.00 7.15
N ILE A 321 16.05 -2.47 6.82
CA ILE A 321 15.73 -1.67 5.64
C ILE A 321 15.06 -0.38 6.08
N ALA A 322 15.19 0.69 5.28
CA ALA A 322 14.43 1.90 5.50
C ALA A 322 14.06 2.57 4.17
N LEU A 323 12.87 3.17 4.14
CA LEU A 323 12.47 4.13 3.10
C LEU A 323 12.79 5.53 3.61
N ALA A 324 13.22 6.41 2.73
CA ALA A 324 13.60 7.76 3.09
C ALA A 324 13.34 8.73 1.93
N GLN A 325 13.03 9.98 2.28
CA GLN A 325 13.01 11.09 1.36
C GLN A 325 14.38 11.77 1.38
N LEU A 326 15.09 11.75 0.25
CA LEU A 326 16.44 12.28 0.14
C LEU A 326 16.54 13.27 -1.03
N LYS A 327 17.11 14.45 -0.80
CA LYS A 327 17.35 15.45 -1.84
C LYS A 327 18.23 14.87 -2.94
N SER A 328 17.77 14.92 -4.20
CA SER A 328 18.44 14.30 -5.35
C SER A 328 18.77 12.80 -5.12
N GLY A 329 17.90 12.08 -4.43
CA GLY A 329 18.16 10.75 -3.88
C GLY A 329 18.51 9.72 -4.95
N LEU A 330 17.80 9.73 -6.09
CA LEU A 330 18.02 8.75 -7.16
C LEU A 330 19.42 8.86 -7.78
N SER A 331 20.04 10.05 -7.77
CA SER A 331 21.41 10.22 -8.24
C SER A 331 22.47 9.78 -7.23
N GLN A 332 22.07 9.42 -6.02
CA GLN A 332 22.95 9.02 -4.92
C GLN A 332 22.92 7.50 -4.66
N ILE A 333 22.20 6.73 -5.46
CA ILE A 333 22.15 5.26 -5.31
C ILE A 333 23.59 4.69 -5.34
N GLY A 334 23.90 3.82 -4.36
CA GLY A 334 25.23 3.24 -4.13
C GLY A 334 26.15 4.11 -3.28
N GLN A 335 25.80 5.36 -2.96
CA GLN A 335 26.60 6.24 -2.11
C GLN A 335 26.29 6.00 -0.61
N ILE A 336 27.23 6.37 0.24
CA ILE A 336 27.06 6.32 1.69
C ILE A 336 26.63 7.68 2.20
N VAL A 337 25.52 7.71 2.91
CA VAL A 337 25.01 8.88 3.63
C VAL A 337 25.03 8.64 5.14
N LEU A 338 24.98 9.70 5.93
CA LEU A 338 24.94 9.63 7.38
C LEU A 338 23.53 9.96 7.88
N VAL A 339 22.95 9.06 8.66
CA VAL A 339 21.66 9.26 9.35
C VAL A 339 21.92 9.60 10.80
N LYS A 340 21.44 10.76 11.25
CA LYS A 340 21.61 11.25 12.61
C LYS A 340 20.46 10.77 13.49
N ILE A 341 20.79 9.96 14.48
CA ILE A 341 19.80 9.41 15.43
C ILE A 341 20.06 9.92 16.84
N VAL A 342 19.00 10.02 17.64
CA VAL A 342 19.07 10.30 19.07
C VAL A 342 19.10 8.97 19.83
N GLN A 343 20.16 8.73 20.60
CA GLN A 343 20.24 7.59 21.52
C GLN A 343 19.90 8.06 22.94
N GLU A 344 18.92 7.41 23.57
CA GLU A 344 18.64 7.64 24.99
C GLU A 344 19.93 7.49 25.80
N LYS A 345 20.27 8.52 26.59
CA LYS A 345 21.46 8.61 27.48
C LYS A 345 22.84 8.71 26.81
N ARG A 346 22.96 8.61 25.46
CA ARG A 346 24.26 8.66 24.76
C ARG A 346 24.39 9.84 23.79
N GLY A 347 23.34 10.68 23.67
CA GLY A 347 23.33 11.82 22.78
C GLY A 347 23.11 11.45 21.32
N LEU A 348 23.67 12.25 20.41
CA LEU A 348 23.53 12.07 18.97
C LEU A 348 24.54 11.04 18.45
N LYS A 349 24.09 10.16 17.58
CA LYS A 349 24.95 9.19 16.85
C LYS A 349 24.67 9.28 15.36
N GLU A 350 25.70 9.16 14.56
CA GLU A 350 25.62 9.08 13.09
C GLU A 350 25.75 7.63 12.65
N ILE A 351 24.79 7.18 11.85
CA ILE A 351 24.73 5.82 11.31
C ILE A 351 25.01 5.89 9.81
N PRO A 352 26.09 5.25 9.33
CA PRO A 352 26.34 5.17 7.89
C PRO A 352 25.37 4.20 7.22
N CYS A 353 24.73 4.68 6.16
CA CYS A 353 23.75 3.95 5.37
C CYS A 353 24.11 4.04 3.89
N GLU A 354 23.97 2.95 3.16
CA GLU A 354 24.04 2.93 1.71
C GLU A 354 22.67 3.31 1.14
N VAL A 355 22.66 4.24 0.18
CA VAL A 355 21.47 4.58 -0.58
C VAL A 355 21.21 3.49 -1.62
N SER A 356 20.01 2.95 -1.64
CA SER A 356 19.61 1.87 -2.55
C SER A 356 18.29 2.20 -3.27
N SER A 357 17.86 1.30 -4.16
CA SER A 357 16.48 1.29 -4.62
C SER A 357 15.53 1.20 -3.42
N SER A 358 14.35 1.81 -3.54
CA SER A 358 13.28 1.67 -2.55
C SER A 358 12.65 0.26 -2.54
N VAL A 359 12.89 -0.57 -3.56
CA VAL A 359 12.44 -1.97 -3.63
C VAL A 359 13.55 -2.88 -3.16
N PHE A 360 13.33 -3.62 -2.07
CA PHE A 360 14.33 -4.49 -1.44
C PHE A 360 14.09 -5.98 -1.69
N TYR A 361 12.83 -6.36 -1.97
CA TYR A 361 12.41 -7.75 -2.11
C TYR A 361 11.63 -7.94 -3.41
N ASP A 362 11.93 -9.04 -4.13
CA ASP A 362 11.24 -9.42 -5.38
C ASP A 362 11.12 -8.23 -6.35
N ILE A 363 12.27 -7.74 -6.79
CA ILE A 363 12.40 -6.51 -7.60
C ILE A 363 11.58 -6.62 -8.88
N GLU A 364 11.58 -7.80 -9.52
CA GLU A 364 10.86 -8.05 -10.78
C GLU A 364 9.34 -8.23 -10.59
N GLY A 365 8.86 -8.37 -9.34
CA GLY A 365 7.44 -8.48 -9.04
C GLY A 365 6.80 -9.82 -9.41
N GLU A 366 7.56 -10.92 -9.42
CA GLU A 366 7.10 -12.26 -9.83
C GLU A 366 6.22 -12.94 -8.78
N LYS A 367 6.40 -12.59 -7.49
CA LYS A 367 5.70 -13.24 -6.37
C LYS A 367 4.19 -13.00 -6.35
N VAL A 368 3.72 -11.91 -6.96
CA VAL A 368 2.27 -11.64 -7.08
C VAL A 368 1.52 -12.68 -7.90
N ASP A 369 2.23 -13.41 -8.74
CA ASP A 369 1.63 -14.48 -9.54
C ASP A 369 1.60 -15.83 -8.82
N GLY A 370 2.34 -15.96 -7.74
CA GLY A 370 2.51 -17.19 -6.98
C GLY A 370 3.48 -18.15 -7.67
N ASN A 371 3.99 -19.08 -6.89
CA ASN A 371 4.69 -20.23 -7.45
C ASN A 371 3.66 -21.22 -8.03
N GLU A 372 4.01 -21.92 -9.09
CA GLU A 372 3.23 -23.05 -9.60
C GLU A 372 3.17 -24.18 -8.57
#